data_9702ab22ee1dc2430dc7d83da242e494
#
_entry.id   9702ab22ee1dc2430dc7d83da242e494
#
_cell.length_a   1.000
_cell.length_b   1.000
_cell.length_c   1.000
_cell.angle_alpha   90.00
_cell.angle_beta   90.00
_cell.angle_gamma   90.00
#
_symmetry.space_group_name_H-M   'P 1'
#
loop_
_entity.id
_entity.type
_entity.pdbx_description
1 polymer ?
#
loop_
_entity_poly.entity_id
_entity_poly.type
_entity_poly.pdbx_seq_one_letter_code
_entity_poly.pdbx_strand_id
1 'polypeptide(L)'
;TRKESSAASDVYKRQIINTISEQGKMTPELQKRIDETWDSTILEDIYLPYKPKRRTRAEVARQKGLEPLATLLMLQREPNPEKRAEAYVKGEVKDAEDALKGARDIIAEQVSEDEQARNTVRFAFSRQAVITAKVVKGKETEADKYRDYFEFSKPLKKCTSHQLLAIRRAEAEGLLKVSISPDDEECVERLERRFVRSNNPCGEQVAEAVQDAYKRLLKSSIETEFAAQSKEQADEEAIRVFVQNLRQLLLASPLGQKRVMGIDPGFRTGCKVICLDAQGNLLHNENIYPHAPVHKTAEAVSKIQKMVEAYQIEAIAVGNGTASRETEDFLKHQTFRQDIQVFVVSEQGASIYSASKIARDEFPEYDVTVRGAVSIALSLIHI
;
A
#
# COMPACT_ATOMS: atom_id res chain seq x y z
N THR A 1 6.08 14.02 11.32
CA THR A 1 6.93 13.74 12.51
C THR A 1 6.04 13.49 13.74
N ARG A 2 6.58 12.90 14.83
CA ARG A 2 5.82 12.61 16.09
C ARG A 2 5.08 13.84 16.63
N LYS A 3 5.63 15.04 16.48
CA LYS A 3 5.00 16.30 16.90
C LYS A 3 3.81 16.71 16.03
N GLU A 4 3.86 16.50 14.74
CA GLU A 4 2.75 16.80 13.81
C GLU A 4 1.59 15.81 14.01
N SER A 5 1.89 14.54 14.26
CA SER A 5 0.89 13.52 14.62
C SER A 5 0.21 13.84 15.96
N SER A 6 0.94 14.34 16.94
CA SER A 6 0.39 14.75 18.24
C SER A 6 -0.54 15.97 18.09
N ALA A 7 -0.13 17.00 17.33
CA ALA A 7 -0.93 18.20 17.11
C ALA A 7 -2.24 17.89 16.34
N ALA A 8 -2.18 17.03 15.33
CA ALA A 8 -3.35 16.60 14.58
C ALA A 8 -4.32 15.80 15.47
N SER A 9 -3.79 14.93 16.33
CA SER A 9 -4.58 14.18 17.30
C SER A 9 -5.27 15.09 18.32
N ASP A 10 -4.59 16.13 18.80
CA ASP A 10 -5.15 17.10 19.74
C ASP A 10 -6.27 17.94 19.10
N VAL A 11 -6.10 18.35 17.84
CA VAL A 11 -7.16 19.06 17.10
C VAL A 11 -8.40 18.16 16.94
N TYR A 12 -8.18 16.90 16.61
CA TYR A 12 -9.27 15.94 16.45
C TYR A 12 -10.01 15.64 17.76
N LYS A 13 -9.29 15.47 18.88
CA LYS A 13 -9.91 15.34 20.21
C LYS A 13 -10.78 16.54 20.56
N ARG A 14 -10.29 17.77 20.33
CA ARG A 14 -11.09 18.99 20.58
C ARG A 14 -12.35 19.01 19.76
N GLN A 15 -12.28 18.62 18.47
CA GLN A 15 -13.47 18.53 17.63
C GLN A 15 -14.49 17.53 18.17
N ILE A 16 -14.06 16.35 18.61
CA ILE A 16 -14.92 15.34 19.24
C ILE A 16 -15.59 15.90 20.48
N ILE A 17 -14.81 16.49 21.38
CA ILE A 17 -15.30 17.07 22.64
C ILE A 17 -16.33 18.16 22.35
N ASN A 18 -16.06 19.09 21.42
CA ASN A 18 -16.99 20.16 21.07
C ASN A 18 -18.30 19.58 20.52
N THR A 19 -18.23 18.64 19.58
CA THR A 19 -19.43 18.03 18.97
C THR A 19 -20.30 17.33 20.00
N ILE A 20 -19.70 16.59 20.95
CA ILE A 20 -20.45 15.88 21.99
C ILE A 20 -21.03 16.88 23.00
N SER A 21 -20.30 17.95 23.35
CA SER A 21 -20.74 18.99 24.26
C SER A 21 -21.91 19.79 23.68
N GLU A 22 -21.87 20.13 22.39
CA GLU A 22 -22.97 20.79 21.70
C GLU A 22 -24.26 19.96 21.71
N GLN A 23 -24.15 18.63 21.74
CA GLN A 23 -25.29 17.72 21.86
C GLN A 23 -25.78 17.59 23.32
N GLY A 24 -25.10 18.21 24.28
CA GLY A 24 -25.43 18.07 25.70
C GLY A 24 -25.20 16.65 26.28
N LYS A 25 -24.38 15.84 25.63
CA LYS A 25 -24.12 14.42 25.98
C LYS A 25 -22.74 14.20 26.61
N MET A 26 -21.96 15.26 26.83
CA MET A 26 -20.63 15.16 27.44
C MET A 26 -20.78 14.85 28.94
N THR A 27 -20.06 13.83 29.43
CA THR A 27 -19.93 13.48 30.86
C THR A 27 -18.46 13.57 31.25
N PRO A 28 -18.16 13.76 32.59
CA PRO A 28 -16.77 13.81 33.05
C PRO A 28 -16.00 12.53 32.74
N GLU A 29 -16.64 11.37 32.80
CA GLU A 29 -16.04 10.07 32.49
C GLU A 29 -15.70 9.95 31.01
N LEU A 30 -16.61 10.42 30.13
CA LEU A 30 -16.40 10.42 28.70
C LEU A 30 -15.28 11.39 28.30
N GLN A 31 -15.25 12.58 28.91
CA GLN A 31 -14.17 13.56 28.72
C GLN A 31 -12.82 12.97 29.07
N LYS A 32 -12.70 12.40 30.27
CA LYS A 32 -11.48 11.75 30.76
C LYS A 32 -11.01 10.64 29.79
N ARG A 33 -11.94 9.82 29.33
CA ARG A 33 -11.65 8.71 28.41
C ARG A 33 -11.13 9.21 27.06
N ILE A 34 -11.65 10.31 26.51
CA ILE A 34 -11.17 10.95 25.29
C ILE A 34 -9.77 11.52 25.52
N ASP A 35 -9.54 12.22 26.63
CA ASP A 35 -8.27 12.85 26.94
C ASP A 35 -7.12 11.82 27.10
N GLU A 36 -7.41 10.68 27.74
CA GLU A 36 -6.43 9.61 27.98
C GLU A 36 -6.16 8.73 26.74
N THR A 37 -7.04 8.73 25.75
CA THR A 37 -6.93 7.87 24.55
C THR A 37 -6.11 8.54 23.46
N TRP A 38 -5.06 7.87 22.97
CA TRP A 38 -4.22 8.31 21.86
C TRP A 38 -4.37 7.46 20.60
N ASP A 39 -5.04 6.33 20.70
CA ASP A 39 -5.34 5.45 19.58
C ASP A 39 -6.51 6.04 18.77
N SER A 40 -6.26 6.30 17.48
CA SER A 40 -7.24 6.90 16.58
C SER A 40 -8.47 6.01 16.37
N THR A 41 -8.28 4.69 16.40
CA THR A 41 -9.37 3.71 16.23
C THR A 41 -10.31 3.74 17.44
N ILE A 42 -9.73 3.79 18.64
CA ILE A 42 -10.52 3.88 19.87
C ILE A 42 -11.24 5.23 19.98
N LEU A 43 -10.57 6.32 19.60
CA LEU A 43 -11.19 7.65 19.54
C LEU A 43 -12.38 7.69 18.58
N GLU A 44 -12.24 7.07 17.40
CA GLU A 44 -13.31 6.99 16.42
C GLU A 44 -14.49 6.15 16.94
N ASP A 45 -14.24 5.05 17.64
CA ASP A 45 -15.29 4.24 18.26
C ASP A 45 -16.05 4.99 19.37
N ILE A 46 -15.33 5.75 20.20
CA ILE A 46 -15.95 6.61 21.22
C ILE A 46 -16.83 7.68 20.56
N TYR A 47 -16.38 8.25 19.47
CA TYR A 47 -17.08 9.33 18.75
C TYR A 47 -18.26 8.83 17.92
N LEU A 48 -18.21 7.60 17.43
CA LEU A 48 -19.15 7.06 16.43
C LEU A 48 -20.64 7.24 16.82
N PRO A 49 -21.09 7.01 18.06
CA PRO A 49 -22.48 7.24 18.47
C PRO A 49 -22.92 8.72 18.44
N TYR A 50 -21.97 9.65 18.52
CA TYR A 50 -22.21 11.10 18.60
C TYR A 50 -21.95 11.83 17.28
N LYS A 51 -21.33 11.12 16.32
CA LYS A 51 -20.96 11.69 15.01
C LYS A 51 -22.22 12.13 14.27
N PRO A 52 -22.28 13.39 13.76
CA PRO A 52 -23.39 13.84 12.96
C PRO A 52 -23.62 12.91 11.77
N LYS A 53 -24.81 12.33 11.70
CA LYS A 53 -25.16 11.34 10.69
C LYS A 53 -25.86 11.98 9.52
N ARG A 54 -25.54 11.52 8.32
CA ARG A 54 -26.39 11.78 7.16
C ARG A 54 -27.66 10.93 7.29
N ARG A 55 -28.66 11.15 6.42
CA ARG A 55 -29.94 10.43 6.43
C ARG A 55 -29.73 8.92 6.30
N THR A 56 -29.55 8.23 7.45
CA THR A 56 -29.42 6.76 7.55
C THR A 56 -30.82 6.13 7.58
N ARG A 57 -30.90 4.79 7.35
CA ARG A 57 -32.16 4.05 7.52
C ARG A 57 -32.69 4.16 8.94
N ALA A 58 -31.79 4.06 9.93
CA ALA A 58 -32.14 4.21 11.33
C ALA A 58 -32.66 5.61 11.67
N GLU A 59 -32.05 6.66 11.10
CA GLU A 59 -32.52 8.03 11.29
C GLU A 59 -33.94 8.25 10.70
N VAL A 60 -34.18 7.71 9.51
CA VAL A 60 -35.52 7.70 8.91
C VAL A 60 -36.53 6.97 9.80
N ALA A 61 -36.13 5.82 10.37
CA ALA A 61 -36.99 5.09 11.28
C ALA A 61 -37.27 5.84 12.60
N ARG A 62 -36.28 6.56 13.14
CA ARG A 62 -36.47 7.44 14.32
C ARG A 62 -37.46 8.58 14.02
N GLN A 63 -37.34 9.20 12.85
CA GLN A 63 -38.29 10.25 12.41
C GLN A 63 -39.72 9.73 12.26
N LYS A 64 -39.89 8.44 11.93
CA LYS A 64 -41.19 7.76 11.92
C LYS A 64 -41.68 7.39 13.35
N GLY A 65 -40.91 7.68 14.39
CA GLY A 65 -41.28 7.39 15.76
C GLY A 65 -41.12 5.95 16.20
N LEU A 66 -40.24 5.17 15.55
CA LEU A 66 -40.06 3.74 15.78
C LEU A 66 -39.02 3.40 16.89
N GLU A 67 -38.36 4.39 17.49
CA GLU A 67 -37.36 4.17 18.53
C GLU A 67 -37.89 3.46 19.78
N PRO A 68 -39.13 3.77 20.29
CA PRO A 68 -39.69 3.02 21.40
C PRO A 68 -39.94 1.55 21.06
N LEU A 69 -40.32 1.24 19.83
CA LEU A 69 -40.47 -0.14 19.35
C LEU A 69 -39.11 -0.86 19.32
N ALA A 70 -38.06 -0.22 18.84
CA ALA A 70 -36.71 -0.76 18.87
C ALA A 70 -36.25 -1.07 20.31
N THR A 71 -36.53 -0.17 21.26
CA THR A 71 -36.23 -0.38 22.68
C THR A 71 -37.01 -1.57 23.24
N LEU A 72 -38.26 -1.69 22.89
CA LEU A 72 -39.11 -2.82 23.31
C LEU A 72 -38.55 -4.15 22.80
N LEU A 73 -38.17 -4.22 21.52
CA LEU A 73 -37.56 -5.41 20.94
C LEU A 73 -36.24 -5.77 21.63
N MET A 74 -35.41 -4.80 21.97
CA MET A 74 -34.13 -5.01 22.66
C MET A 74 -34.29 -5.53 24.09
N LEU A 75 -35.40 -5.23 24.77
CA LEU A 75 -35.75 -5.81 26.07
C LEU A 75 -36.08 -7.30 25.99
N GLN A 76 -36.52 -7.78 24.80
CA GLN A 76 -36.82 -9.19 24.52
C GLN A 76 -37.81 -9.85 25.54
N ARG A 77 -38.77 -9.08 26.01
CA ARG A 77 -39.78 -9.55 27.00
C ARG A 77 -41.19 -9.68 26.42
N GLU A 78 -41.42 -9.07 25.25
CA GLU A 78 -42.73 -9.07 24.63
C GLU A 78 -42.95 -10.38 23.83
N PRO A 79 -43.99 -11.13 24.12
CA PRO A 79 -44.28 -12.40 23.43
C PRO A 79 -44.84 -12.23 22.02
N ASN A 80 -45.41 -11.05 21.72
CA ASN A 80 -46.03 -10.78 20.41
C ASN A 80 -45.60 -9.39 19.86
N PRO A 81 -44.39 -9.27 19.32
CA PRO A 81 -43.88 -8.00 18.81
C PRO A 81 -44.68 -7.48 17.60
N GLU A 82 -45.26 -8.34 16.77
CA GLU A 82 -46.09 -7.95 15.63
C GLU A 82 -47.32 -7.15 16.07
N LYS A 83 -48.06 -7.68 17.06
CA LYS A 83 -49.20 -6.99 17.64
C LYS A 83 -48.83 -5.65 18.28
N ARG A 84 -47.66 -5.56 18.86
CA ARG A 84 -47.14 -4.29 19.40
C ARG A 84 -46.77 -3.32 18.29
N ALA A 85 -46.23 -3.81 17.19
CA ALA A 85 -45.88 -3.02 16.02
C ALA A 85 -47.10 -2.37 15.36
N GLU A 86 -48.28 -2.98 15.40
CA GLU A 86 -49.53 -2.41 14.90
C GLU A 86 -49.82 -1.01 15.50
N ALA A 87 -49.45 -0.78 16.74
CA ALA A 87 -49.62 0.54 17.40
C ALA A 87 -48.77 1.65 16.80
N TYR A 88 -47.75 1.30 16.03
CA TYR A 88 -46.84 2.22 15.36
C TYR A 88 -47.16 2.42 13.87
N VAL A 89 -48.20 1.78 13.36
CA VAL A 89 -48.70 1.97 11.99
C VAL A 89 -49.39 3.34 11.89
N LYS A 90 -48.62 4.38 11.63
CA LYS A 90 -49.06 5.79 11.53
C LYS A 90 -48.23 6.53 10.48
N GLY A 91 -48.85 7.50 9.83
CA GLY A 91 -48.18 8.36 8.87
C GLY A 91 -47.56 7.58 7.71
N GLU A 92 -46.22 7.57 7.63
CA GLU A 92 -45.46 6.87 6.57
C GLU A 92 -45.22 5.38 6.83
N VAL A 93 -45.63 4.85 7.97
CA VAL A 93 -45.48 3.41 8.31
C VAL A 93 -46.71 2.66 7.76
N LYS A 94 -46.46 1.74 6.83
CA LYS A 94 -47.53 1.08 6.05
C LYS A 94 -48.25 -0.03 6.81
N ASP A 95 -47.48 -0.85 7.51
CA ASP A 95 -47.94 -2.03 8.23
C ASP A 95 -47.02 -2.38 9.42
N ALA A 96 -47.37 -3.42 10.17
CA ALA A 96 -46.59 -3.89 11.29
C ALA A 96 -45.18 -4.35 10.90
N GLU A 97 -45.01 -4.97 9.72
CA GLU A 97 -43.70 -5.41 9.24
C GLU A 97 -42.81 -4.23 8.87
N ASP A 98 -43.36 -3.16 8.25
CA ASP A 98 -42.62 -1.91 7.99
C ASP A 98 -42.16 -1.26 9.30
N ALA A 99 -43.00 -1.32 10.36
CA ALA A 99 -42.65 -0.85 11.71
C ALA A 99 -41.50 -1.69 12.30
N LEU A 100 -41.60 -3.03 12.24
CA LEU A 100 -40.57 -3.94 12.74
C LEU A 100 -39.27 -3.78 11.98
N LYS A 101 -39.32 -3.64 10.66
CA LYS A 101 -38.15 -3.39 9.81
C LYS A 101 -37.44 -2.07 10.20
N GLY A 102 -38.20 -1.01 10.42
CA GLY A 102 -37.61 0.25 10.87
C GLY A 102 -36.99 0.15 12.27
N ALA A 103 -37.63 -0.60 13.17
CA ALA A 103 -37.05 -0.89 14.48
C ALA A 103 -35.77 -1.72 14.39
N ARG A 104 -35.71 -2.72 13.51
CA ARG A 104 -34.48 -3.48 13.22
C ARG A 104 -33.38 -2.60 12.65
N ASP A 105 -33.69 -1.64 11.77
CA ASP A 105 -32.71 -0.69 11.26
C ASP A 105 -32.08 0.15 12.39
N ILE A 106 -32.87 0.58 13.38
CA ILE A 106 -32.37 1.29 14.56
C ILE A 106 -31.46 0.38 15.39
N ILE A 107 -31.90 -0.86 15.67
CA ILE A 107 -31.11 -1.84 16.44
C ILE A 107 -29.81 -2.15 15.71
N ALA A 108 -29.83 -2.35 14.40
CA ALA A 108 -28.63 -2.62 13.59
C ALA A 108 -27.60 -1.49 13.70
N GLU A 109 -28.05 -0.24 13.68
CA GLU A 109 -27.17 0.90 13.89
C GLU A 109 -26.57 0.91 15.31
N GLN A 110 -27.38 0.70 16.35
CA GLN A 110 -26.91 0.62 17.73
C GLN A 110 -25.87 -0.50 17.93
N VAL A 111 -26.10 -1.69 17.36
CA VAL A 111 -25.15 -2.80 17.39
C VAL A 111 -23.85 -2.44 16.66
N SER A 112 -23.93 -1.76 15.52
CA SER A 112 -22.75 -1.36 14.76
C SER A 112 -21.89 -0.29 15.45
N GLU A 113 -22.46 0.45 16.37
CA GLU A 113 -21.82 1.50 17.16
C GLU A 113 -21.35 0.99 18.55
N ASP A 114 -21.79 -0.21 18.94
CA ASP A 114 -21.34 -0.81 20.19
C ASP A 114 -19.85 -1.17 20.11
N GLU A 115 -19.06 -0.58 20.99
CA GLU A 115 -17.61 -0.76 21.02
C GLU A 115 -17.18 -2.22 21.18
N GLN A 116 -17.91 -2.98 21.99
CA GLN A 116 -17.59 -4.39 22.21
C GLN A 116 -17.98 -5.26 21.02
N ALA A 117 -19.06 -4.92 20.31
CA ALA A 117 -19.40 -5.55 19.05
C ALA A 117 -18.30 -5.31 17.99
N ARG A 118 -17.85 -4.07 17.86
CA ARG A 118 -16.74 -3.73 16.98
C ARG A 118 -15.46 -4.49 17.34
N ASN A 119 -15.10 -4.53 18.62
CA ASN A 119 -13.93 -5.25 19.09
C ASN A 119 -14.03 -6.77 18.86
N THR A 120 -15.22 -7.34 18.99
CA THR A 120 -15.48 -8.76 18.68
C THR A 120 -15.19 -9.06 17.22
N VAL A 121 -15.67 -8.21 16.31
CA VAL A 121 -15.41 -8.36 14.86
C VAL A 121 -13.95 -8.10 14.54
N ARG A 122 -13.32 -7.07 15.11
CA ARG A 122 -11.86 -6.81 14.94
C ARG A 122 -11.02 -8.00 15.37
N PHE A 123 -11.38 -8.63 16.47
CA PHE A 123 -10.68 -9.81 16.96
C PHE A 123 -10.75 -10.96 15.93
N ALA A 124 -11.92 -11.20 15.33
CA ALA A 124 -12.07 -12.20 14.28
C ALA A 124 -11.23 -11.82 13.04
N PHE A 125 -11.28 -10.57 12.58
CA PHE A 125 -10.44 -10.07 11.49
C PHE A 125 -8.95 -10.24 11.80
N SER A 126 -8.51 -9.86 12.98
CA SER A 126 -7.10 -9.96 13.35
C SER A 126 -6.58 -11.40 13.38
N ARG A 127 -7.42 -12.38 13.66
CA ARG A 127 -7.01 -13.79 13.77
C ARG A 127 -7.18 -14.60 12.49
N GLN A 128 -8.26 -14.38 11.77
CA GLN A 128 -8.75 -15.31 10.76
C GLN A 128 -9.01 -14.65 9.41
N ALA A 129 -8.84 -13.32 9.29
CA ALA A 129 -9.12 -12.65 8.03
C ALA A 129 -8.30 -13.23 6.87
N VAL A 130 -8.99 -13.51 5.79
CA VAL A 130 -8.43 -13.95 4.52
C VAL A 130 -8.56 -12.81 3.52
N ILE A 131 -7.45 -12.45 2.88
CA ILE A 131 -7.47 -11.56 1.72
C ILE A 131 -7.72 -12.39 0.48
N THR A 132 -8.71 -11.99 -0.30
CA THR A 132 -9.03 -12.59 -1.60
C THR A 132 -8.94 -11.54 -2.68
N ALA A 133 -8.42 -11.93 -3.84
CA ALA A 133 -8.42 -11.08 -5.03
C ALA A 133 -8.93 -11.87 -6.22
N LYS A 134 -9.73 -11.22 -7.05
CA LYS A 134 -10.25 -11.79 -8.31
C LYS A 134 -10.15 -10.76 -9.41
N VAL A 135 -9.80 -11.22 -10.62
CA VAL A 135 -9.77 -10.32 -11.78
C VAL A 135 -11.17 -9.80 -12.09
N VAL A 136 -11.27 -8.54 -12.48
CA VAL A 136 -12.51 -7.93 -12.95
C VAL A 136 -12.86 -8.53 -14.30
N LYS A 137 -14.07 -9.05 -14.44
CA LYS A 137 -14.53 -9.70 -15.67
C LYS A 137 -14.37 -8.79 -16.89
N GLY A 138 -13.70 -9.33 -17.92
CA GLY A 138 -13.40 -8.60 -19.16
C GLY A 138 -12.13 -7.76 -19.14
N LYS A 139 -11.36 -7.80 -18.02
CA LYS A 139 -10.08 -7.08 -17.91
C LYS A 139 -8.85 -7.99 -17.81
N GLU A 140 -9.01 -9.26 -18.15
CA GLU A 140 -7.97 -10.29 -18.02
C GLU A 140 -6.71 -9.93 -18.82
N THR A 141 -6.88 -9.39 -20.02
CA THR A 141 -5.76 -8.97 -20.89
C THR A 141 -5.05 -7.73 -20.36
N GLU A 142 -5.81 -6.74 -19.88
CA GLU A 142 -5.26 -5.52 -19.30
C GLU A 142 -4.51 -5.78 -17.98
N ALA A 143 -5.01 -6.75 -17.23
CA ALA A 143 -4.48 -7.15 -15.93
C ALA A 143 -3.34 -8.19 -16.00
N ASP A 144 -2.84 -8.57 -17.18
CA ASP A 144 -1.89 -9.69 -17.36
C ASP A 144 -0.66 -9.62 -16.43
N LYS A 145 -0.15 -8.42 -16.15
CA LYS A 145 0.95 -8.19 -15.19
C LYS A 145 0.62 -8.62 -13.75
N TYR A 146 -0.67 -8.84 -13.44
CA TYR A 146 -1.17 -9.29 -12.13
C TYR A 146 -1.76 -10.69 -12.18
N ARG A 147 -1.44 -11.50 -13.18
CA ARG A 147 -1.99 -12.85 -13.42
C ARG A 147 -1.93 -13.74 -12.19
N ASP A 148 -0.86 -13.68 -11.40
CA ASP A 148 -0.69 -14.47 -10.18
C ASP A 148 -1.73 -14.17 -9.09
N TYR A 149 -2.49 -13.08 -9.24
CA TYR A 149 -3.51 -12.61 -8.28
C TYR A 149 -4.94 -12.72 -8.83
N PHE A 150 -5.16 -13.36 -9.98
CA PHE A 150 -6.49 -13.47 -10.59
C PHE A 150 -7.46 -14.31 -9.75
N GLU A 151 -6.95 -15.30 -9.05
CA GLU A 151 -7.66 -16.15 -8.10
C GLU A 151 -6.78 -16.32 -6.83
N PHE A 152 -6.58 -15.23 -6.14
CA PHE A 152 -5.72 -15.23 -4.96
C PHE A 152 -6.54 -15.35 -3.69
N SER A 153 -6.10 -16.20 -2.77
CA SER A 153 -6.68 -16.35 -1.43
C SER A 153 -5.60 -16.74 -0.44
N LYS A 154 -5.44 -15.94 0.61
CA LYS A 154 -4.41 -16.18 1.63
C LYS A 154 -4.81 -15.55 2.96
N PRO A 155 -4.48 -16.16 4.12
CA PRO A 155 -4.62 -15.49 5.41
C PRO A 155 -3.88 -14.15 5.39
N LEU A 156 -4.54 -13.07 5.81
CA LEU A 156 -3.97 -11.71 5.77
C LEU A 156 -2.62 -11.63 6.48
N LYS A 157 -2.48 -12.29 7.63
CA LYS A 157 -1.22 -12.38 8.39
C LYS A 157 -0.06 -13.04 7.65
N LYS A 158 -0.36 -13.90 6.68
CA LYS A 158 0.65 -14.62 5.88
C LYS A 158 0.88 -13.96 4.51
N CYS A 159 0.13 -12.92 4.19
CA CYS A 159 0.32 -12.16 2.96
C CYS A 159 1.58 -11.29 3.11
N THR A 160 2.53 -11.47 2.20
CA THR A 160 3.77 -10.68 2.22
C THR A 160 3.52 -9.26 1.72
N SER A 161 4.33 -8.30 2.16
CA SER A 161 4.15 -6.88 1.83
C SER A 161 4.15 -6.63 0.32
N HIS A 162 5.04 -7.29 -0.44
CA HIS A 162 5.06 -7.13 -1.90
C HIS A 162 3.79 -7.68 -2.57
N GLN A 163 3.22 -8.80 -2.09
CA GLN A 163 1.96 -9.34 -2.60
C GLN A 163 0.81 -8.38 -2.30
N LEU A 164 0.72 -7.91 -1.06
CA LEU A 164 -0.32 -6.97 -0.65
C LEU A 164 -0.27 -5.68 -1.46
N LEU A 165 0.91 -5.09 -1.63
CA LEU A 165 1.09 -3.86 -2.40
C LEU A 165 0.77 -4.04 -3.88
N ALA A 166 1.11 -5.20 -4.48
CA ALA A 166 0.74 -5.52 -5.85
C ALA A 166 -0.78 -5.64 -6.01
N ILE A 167 -1.46 -6.35 -5.10
CA ILE A 167 -2.92 -6.51 -5.08
C ILE A 167 -3.61 -5.15 -4.93
N ARG A 168 -3.15 -4.30 -3.98
CA ARG A 168 -3.72 -2.96 -3.76
C ARG A 168 -3.52 -2.01 -4.94
N ARG A 169 -2.39 -2.11 -5.63
CA ARG A 169 -2.16 -1.36 -6.86
C ARG A 169 -3.13 -1.79 -7.96
N ALA A 170 -3.27 -3.09 -8.17
CA ALA A 170 -4.20 -3.62 -9.15
C ALA A 170 -5.67 -3.26 -8.85
N GLU A 171 -6.05 -3.22 -7.57
CA GLU A 171 -7.36 -2.75 -7.12
C GLU A 171 -7.56 -1.26 -7.44
N ALA A 172 -6.57 -0.42 -7.14
CA ALA A 172 -6.62 1.02 -7.45
C ALA A 172 -6.68 1.29 -8.97
N GLU A 173 -6.04 0.44 -9.78
CA GLU A 173 -6.16 0.47 -11.24
C GLU A 173 -7.51 -0.08 -11.75
N GLY A 174 -8.36 -0.60 -10.86
CA GLY A 174 -9.67 -1.18 -11.19
C GLY A 174 -9.58 -2.51 -11.95
N LEU A 175 -8.47 -3.25 -11.81
CA LEU A 175 -8.19 -4.51 -12.48
C LEU A 175 -8.53 -5.73 -11.62
N LEU A 176 -8.41 -5.61 -10.30
CA LEU A 176 -8.76 -6.65 -9.34
C LEU A 176 -9.89 -6.18 -8.43
N LYS A 177 -10.72 -7.12 -8.01
CA LYS A 177 -11.68 -7.00 -6.91
C LYS A 177 -11.06 -7.65 -5.68
N VAL A 178 -10.89 -6.89 -4.61
CA VAL A 178 -10.23 -7.34 -3.37
C VAL A 178 -11.22 -7.34 -2.22
N SER A 179 -11.15 -8.34 -1.37
CA SER A 179 -11.91 -8.43 -0.12
C SER A 179 -11.05 -9.00 0.99
N ILE A 180 -11.27 -8.50 2.20
CA ILE A 180 -10.68 -9.01 3.43
C ILE A 180 -11.84 -9.39 4.35
N SER A 181 -11.96 -10.67 4.67
CA SER A 181 -13.05 -11.17 5.54
C SER A 181 -12.57 -12.33 6.39
N PRO A 182 -13.01 -12.39 7.68
CA PRO A 182 -12.97 -13.61 8.46
C PRO A 182 -14.13 -14.53 8.06
N ASP A 183 -14.38 -15.56 8.85
CA ASP A 183 -15.59 -16.35 8.77
C ASP A 183 -16.82 -15.52 9.21
N ASP A 184 -17.72 -15.27 8.29
CA ASP A 184 -18.91 -14.44 8.52
C ASP A 184 -19.89 -15.10 9.51
N GLU A 185 -20.06 -16.43 9.43
CA GLU A 185 -20.99 -17.16 10.29
C GLU A 185 -20.51 -17.11 11.75
N GLU A 186 -19.23 -17.35 11.98
CA GLU A 186 -18.64 -17.26 13.32
C GLU A 186 -18.78 -15.85 13.91
N CYS A 187 -18.58 -14.80 13.10
CA CYS A 187 -18.76 -13.42 13.54
C CYS A 187 -20.20 -13.13 13.96
N VAL A 188 -21.17 -13.56 13.16
CA VAL A 188 -22.60 -13.39 13.46
C VAL A 188 -22.98 -14.13 14.74
N GLU A 189 -22.59 -15.41 14.88
CA GLU A 189 -22.87 -16.19 16.09
C GLU A 189 -22.31 -15.52 17.36
N ARG A 190 -21.10 -14.97 17.31
CA ARG A 190 -20.49 -14.27 18.45
C ARG A 190 -21.26 -13.00 18.82
N LEU A 191 -21.74 -12.26 17.83
CA LEU A 191 -22.58 -11.08 18.06
C LEU A 191 -23.94 -11.46 18.57
N GLU A 192 -24.58 -12.50 18.03
CA GLU A 192 -25.88 -12.99 18.51
C GLU A 192 -25.81 -13.44 19.97
N ARG A 193 -24.77 -14.18 20.37
CA ARG A 193 -24.57 -14.57 21.80
C ARG A 193 -24.51 -13.37 22.75
N ARG A 194 -24.12 -12.19 22.27
CA ARG A 194 -24.08 -10.98 23.06
C ARG A 194 -25.43 -10.28 23.15
N PHE A 195 -26.15 -10.16 22.06
CA PHE A 195 -27.35 -9.32 21.94
C PHE A 195 -28.64 -10.10 22.05
N VAL A 196 -28.67 -11.35 21.64
CA VAL A 196 -29.86 -12.21 21.70
C VAL A 196 -29.86 -12.94 23.04
N ARG A 197 -30.84 -12.59 23.91
CA ARG A 197 -30.96 -13.08 25.29
C ARG A 197 -32.14 -14.02 25.48
N SER A 198 -33.01 -14.11 24.51
CA SER A 198 -34.26 -14.88 24.58
C SER A 198 -34.56 -15.55 23.24
N ASN A 199 -35.14 -16.75 23.27
CA ASN A 199 -35.58 -17.49 22.09
C ASN A 199 -37.07 -17.19 21.76
N ASN A 200 -37.55 -16.02 22.12
CA ASN A 200 -38.91 -15.56 21.82
C ASN A 200 -38.93 -14.75 20.48
N PRO A 201 -40.11 -14.39 19.98
CA PRO A 201 -40.22 -13.61 18.72
C PRO A 201 -39.47 -12.29 18.74
N CYS A 202 -39.31 -11.61 19.90
CA CYS A 202 -38.46 -10.43 19.99
C CYS A 202 -36.98 -10.78 19.83
N GLY A 203 -36.51 -11.91 20.37
CA GLY A 203 -35.16 -12.41 20.19
C GLY A 203 -34.85 -12.68 18.74
N GLU A 204 -35.79 -13.23 17.96
CA GLU A 204 -35.68 -13.43 16.53
C GLU A 204 -35.53 -12.12 15.77
N GLN A 205 -36.31 -11.08 16.13
CA GLN A 205 -36.18 -9.74 15.56
C GLN A 205 -34.82 -9.12 15.85
N VAL A 206 -34.28 -9.31 17.06
CA VAL A 206 -32.95 -8.84 17.43
C VAL A 206 -31.87 -9.62 16.67
N ALA A 207 -32.00 -10.93 16.49
CA ALA A 207 -31.07 -11.75 15.71
C ALA A 207 -30.99 -11.27 14.24
N GLU A 208 -32.13 -11.02 13.61
CA GLU A 208 -32.17 -10.44 12.25
C GLU A 208 -31.48 -9.08 12.19
N ALA A 209 -31.69 -8.22 13.18
CA ALA A 209 -31.05 -6.92 13.26
C ALA A 209 -29.54 -7.05 13.44
N VAL A 210 -29.06 -7.99 14.23
CA VAL A 210 -27.62 -8.28 14.44
C VAL A 210 -26.97 -8.79 13.16
N GLN A 211 -27.63 -9.68 12.43
CA GLN A 211 -27.15 -10.16 11.13
C GLN A 211 -27.03 -9.04 10.10
N ASP A 212 -28.05 -8.14 10.03
CA ASP A 212 -28.00 -6.96 9.16
C ASP A 212 -26.90 -5.99 9.59
N ALA A 213 -26.75 -5.75 10.89
CA ALA A 213 -25.68 -4.92 11.44
C ALA A 213 -24.30 -5.42 11.02
N TYR A 214 -24.07 -6.72 11.12
CA TYR A 214 -22.81 -7.32 10.69
C TYR A 214 -22.59 -7.17 9.19
N LYS A 215 -23.52 -7.68 8.38
CA LYS A 215 -23.36 -7.76 6.91
C LYS A 215 -23.25 -6.38 6.26
N ARG A 216 -24.04 -5.43 6.71
CA ARG A 216 -24.17 -4.12 6.05
C ARG A 216 -23.27 -3.04 6.66
N LEU A 217 -23.02 -3.07 7.97
CA LEU A 217 -22.35 -1.98 8.68
C LEU A 217 -20.98 -2.39 9.23
N LEU A 218 -20.92 -3.39 10.10
CA LEU A 218 -19.70 -3.77 10.81
C LEU A 218 -18.63 -4.33 9.86
N LYS A 219 -19.01 -5.31 9.02
CA LYS A 219 -18.07 -5.97 8.10
C LYS A 219 -17.37 -4.96 7.21
N SER A 220 -18.14 -4.10 6.53
CA SER A 220 -17.58 -3.09 5.62
C SER A 220 -16.69 -2.07 6.34
N SER A 221 -17.09 -1.63 7.53
CA SER A 221 -16.31 -0.68 8.33
C SER A 221 -14.98 -1.28 8.79
N ILE A 222 -15.01 -2.49 9.35
CA ILE A 222 -13.81 -3.17 9.86
C ILE A 222 -12.91 -3.66 8.72
N GLU A 223 -13.48 -4.10 7.60
CA GLU A 223 -12.71 -4.43 6.39
C GLU A 223 -11.89 -3.23 5.90
N THR A 224 -12.50 -2.04 5.86
CA THR A 224 -11.82 -0.79 5.47
C THR A 224 -10.68 -0.46 6.45
N GLU A 225 -10.90 -0.63 7.75
CA GLU A 225 -9.89 -0.44 8.78
C GLU A 225 -8.69 -1.38 8.57
N PHE A 226 -8.93 -2.68 8.41
CA PHE A 226 -7.87 -3.67 8.18
C PHE A 226 -7.19 -3.50 6.82
N ALA A 227 -7.91 -3.05 5.80
CA ALA A 227 -7.34 -2.71 4.50
C ALA A 227 -6.32 -1.57 4.61
N ALA A 228 -6.68 -0.50 5.33
CA ALA A 228 -5.78 0.64 5.56
C ALA A 228 -4.57 0.24 6.43
N GLN A 229 -4.80 -0.43 7.56
CA GLN A 229 -3.75 -0.84 8.47
C GLN A 229 -2.74 -1.81 7.82
N SER A 230 -3.23 -2.82 7.10
CA SER A 230 -2.35 -3.77 6.42
C SER A 230 -1.53 -3.12 5.30
N LYS A 231 -2.12 -2.15 4.59
CA LYS A 231 -1.40 -1.38 3.58
C LYS A 231 -0.30 -0.53 4.21
N GLU A 232 -0.58 0.18 5.29
CA GLU A 232 0.39 1.01 6.01
C GLU A 232 1.58 0.16 6.49
N GLN A 233 1.32 -0.99 7.10
CA GLN A 233 2.38 -1.92 7.52
C GLN A 233 3.22 -2.41 6.35
N ALA A 234 2.59 -2.71 5.20
CA ALA A 234 3.29 -3.15 4.00
C ALA A 234 4.13 -2.03 3.37
N ASP A 235 3.63 -0.79 3.38
CA ASP A 235 4.37 0.39 2.92
C ASP A 235 5.60 0.64 3.81
N GLU A 236 5.47 0.58 5.13
CA GLU A 236 6.58 0.74 6.07
C GLU A 236 7.67 -0.32 5.88
N GLU A 237 7.27 -1.58 5.69
CA GLU A 237 8.22 -2.66 5.43
C GLU A 237 8.95 -2.46 4.10
N ALA A 238 8.23 -2.09 3.04
CA ALA A 238 8.81 -1.80 1.73
C ALA A 238 9.81 -0.63 1.78
N ILE A 239 9.45 0.46 2.49
CA ILE A 239 10.33 1.61 2.71
C ILE A 239 11.57 1.18 3.49
N ARG A 240 11.43 0.37 4.54
CA ARG A 240 12.56 -0.12 5.34
C ARG A 240 13.54 -0.92 4.49
N VAL A 241 13.06 -1.85 3.67
CA VAL A 241 13.88 -2.64 2.76
C VAL A 241 14.58 -1.73 1.75
N PHE A 242 13.86 -0.77 1.17
CA PHE A 242 14.43 0.21 0.24
C PHE A 242 15.55 1.02 0.89
N VAL A 243 15.32 1.52 2.11
CA VAL A 243 16.33 2.31 2.87
C VAL A 243 17.58 1.47 3.16
N GLN A 244 17.43 0.19 3.52
CA GLN A 244 18.58 -0.70 3.75
C GLN A 244 19.40 -0.90 2.48
N ASN A 245 18.75 -1.15 1.35
CA ASN A 245 19.43 -1.32 0.06
C ASN A 245 20.12 0.00 -0.39
N LEU A 246 19.41 1.12 -0.26
CA LEU A 246 19.97 2.43 -0.59
C LEU A 246 21.18 2.76 0.29
N ARG A 247 21.11 2.46 1.59
CA ARG A 247 22.22 2.66 2.51
C ARG A 247 23.46 1.87 2.10
N GLN A 248 23.29 0.61 1.70
CA GLN A 248 24.41 -0.21 1.23
C GLN A 248 25.06 0.39 -0.03
N LEU A 249 24.25 0.90 -0.97
CA LEU A 249 24.76 1.58 -2.16
C LEU A 249 25.51 2.87 -1.82
N LEU A 250 24.93 3.71 -0.95
CA LEU A 250 25.52 5.00 -0.57
C LEU A 250 26.77 4.86 0.31
N LEU A 251 26.91 3.76 1.06
CA LEU A 251 28.07 3.48 1.91
C LEU A 251 29.08 2.56 1.24
N ALA A 252 28.87 2.16 -0.02
CA ALA A 252 29.85 1.40 -0.76
C ALA A 252 31.12 2.23 -0.91
N SER A 253 32.28 1.62 -0.62
CA SER A 253 33.57 2.30 -0.72
C SER A 253 33.85 2.65 -2.18
N PRO A 254 34.10 3.93 -2.51
CA PRO A 254 34.51 4.30 -3.85
C PRO A 254 35.91 3.73 -4.14
N LEU A 255 36.20 3.51 -5.41
CA LEU A 255 37.54 3.09 -5.84
C LEU A 255 38.59 4.18 -5.59
N GLY A 256 38.12 5.40 -5.43
CA GLY A 256 38.96 6.59 -5.25
C GLY A 256 39.32 7.25 -6.58
N GLN A 257 40.19 8.25 -6.52
CA GLN A 257 40.62 9.01 -7.68
C GLN A 257 41.51 8.16 -8.60
N LYS A 258 40.91 7.54 -9.60
CA LYS A 258 41.56 6.70 -10.61
C LYS A 258 41.13 7.09 -12.00
N ARG A 259 41.96 6.74 -12.97
CA ARG A 259 41.62 6.87 -14.39
C ARG A 259 40.75 5.68 -14.80
N VAL A 260 39.51 5.95 -15.18
CA VAL A 260 38.51 4.91 -15.42
C VAL A 260 38.01 4.94 -16.86
N MET A 261 37.88 3.75 -17.41
CA MET A 261 37.12 3.53 -18.62
C MET A 261 35.67 3.13 -18.24
N GLY A 262 34.67 3.89 -18.69
CA GLY A 262 33.25 3.55 -18.54
C GLY A 262 32.72 2.92 -19.81
N ILE A 263 31.95 1.86 -19.66
CA ILE A 263 31.31 1.16 -20.79
C ILE A 263 29.81 1.04 -20.51
N ASP A 264 29.02 1.63 -21.39
CA ASP A 264 27.57 1.44 -21.45
C ASP A 264 27.28 0.36 -22.51
N PRO A 265 26.93 -0.88 -22.10
CA PRO A 265 26.81 -2.02 -23.00
C PRO A 265 25.56 -1.95 -23.88
N GLY A 266 25.68 -2.42 -25.15
CA GLY A 266 24.54 -2.50 -26.04
C GLY A 266 24.81 -3.41 -27.24
N PHE A 267 23.79 -4.18 -27.66
CA PHE A 267 23.89 -5.08 -28.81
C PHE A 267 23.77 -4.34 -30.13
N ARG A 268 22.69 -3.60 -30.35
CA ARG A 268 22.40 -2.95 -31.66
C ARG A 268 23.14 -1.64 -31.85
N THR A 269 23.18 -0.82 -30.82
CA THR A 269 23.83 0.50 -30.86
C THR A 269 25.32 0.45 -30.61
N GLY A 270 25.86 -0.74 -30.30
CA GLY A 270 27.22 -0.94 -29.82
C GLY A 270 27.39 -0.53 -28.37
N CYS A 271 28.57 -0.81 -27.82
CA CYS A 271 28.96 -0.37 -26.51
C CYS A 271 29.56 1.03 -26.59
N LYS A 272 29.06 1.96 -25.77
CA LYS A 272 29.64 3.31 -25.63
C LYS A 272 30.78 3.24 -24.64
N VAL A 273 31.96 3.64 -25.05
CA VAL A 273 33.18 3.63 -24.26
C VAL A 273 33.63 5.05 -24.04
N ILE A 274 33.92 5.38 -22.79
CA ILE A 274 34.51 6.68 -22.43
C ILE A 274 35.75 6.49 -21.55
N CYS A 275 36.65 7.45 -21.57
CA CYS A 275 37.82 7.49 -20.69
C CYS A 275 37.76 8.74 -19.84
N LEU A 276 37.87 8.57 -18.50
CA LEU A 276 37.96 9.69 -17.55
C LEU A 276 39.36 9.76 -16.93
N ASP A 277 39.80 10.98 -16.64
CA ASP A 277 40.95 11.19 -15.75
C ASP A 277 40.60 10.97 -14.28
N ALA A 278 41.60 11.09 -13.40
CA ALA A 278 41.42 10.93 -11.95
C ALA A 278 40.53 12.00 -11.30
N GLN A 279 40.25 13.10 -11.98
CA GLN A 279 39.37 14.18 -11.55
C GLN A 279 37.95 14.02 -12.09
N GLY A 280 37.70 13.00 -12.96
CA GLY A 280 36.41 12.76 -13.59
C GLY A 280 36.18 13.55 -14.89
N ASN A 281 37.18 14.19 -15.44
CA ASN A 281 37.07 14.89 -16.73
C ASN A 281 37.03 13.86 -17.86
N LEU A 282 36.17 14.08 -18.86
CA LEU A 282 36.06 13.25 -20.03
C LEU A 282 37.21 13.53 -20.98
N LEU A 283 38.06 12.53 -21.21
CA LEU A 283 39.24 12.60 -22.09
C LEU A 283 38.93 12.11 -23.52
N HIS A 284 38.10 11.07 -23.63
CA HIS A 284 37.79 10.43 -24.92
C HIS A 284 36.47 9.67 -24.86
N ASN A 285 35.81 9.57 -26.00
CA ASN A 285 34.64 8.69 -26.16
C ASN A 285 34.69 8.00 -27.52
N GLU A 286 34.21 6.74 -27.56
CA GLU A 286 34.17 5.96 -28.80
C GLU A 286 33.11 4.86 -28.71
N ASN A 287 32.65 4.38 -29.90
CA ASN A 287 31.78 3.22 -30.00
C ASN A 287 32.55 2.00 -30.41
N ILE A 288 32.29 0.88 -29.77
CA ILE A 288 32.78 -0.45 -30.15
C ILE A 288 31.63 -1.42 -30.38
N TYR A 289 31.84 -2.43 -31.18
CA TYR A 289 30.82 -3.41 -31.56
C TYR A 289 31.33 -4.85 -31.36
N PRO A 290 31.60 -5.28 -30.12
CA PRO A 290 32.14 -6.62 -29.85
C PRO A 290 31.12 -7.73 -30.07
N HIS A 291 29.80 -7.40 -29.96
CA HIS A 291 28.70 -8.36 -29.95
C HIS A 291 27.93 -8.43 -31.28
N ALA A 292 27.12 -9.49 -31.45
CA ALA A 292 26.16 -9.59 -32.54
C ALA A 292 25.12 -8.43 -32.46
N PRO A 293 24.57 -7.93 -33.60
CA PRO A 293 24.71 -8.47 -34.92
C PRO A 293 25.96 -7.99 -35.67
N VAL A 294 26.65 -6.94 -35.22
CA VAL A 294 27.78 -6.33 -35.95
C VAL A 294 29.07 -7.14 -35.81
N HIS A 295 29.35 -7.67 -34.64
CA HIS A 295 30.41 -8.63 -34.33
C HIS A 295 31.84 -8.26 -34.81
N LYS A 296 32.28 -7.01 -34.55
CA LYS A 296 33.63 -6.51 -34.85
C LYS A 296 34.57 -6.68 -33.65
N THR A 297 34.72 -7.91 -33.16
CA THR A 297 35.44 -8.19 -31.93
C THR A 297 36.92 -7.79 -32.00
N ALA A 298 37.63 -8.10 -33.09
CA ALA A 298 39.05 -7.76 -33.25
C ALA A 298 39.30 -6.23 -33.26
N GLU A 299 38.42 -5.47 -33.94
CA GLU A 299 38.48 -4.02 -33.93
C GLU A 299 38.22 -3.46 -32.52
N ALA A 300 37.21 -3.99 -31.82
CA ALA A 300 36.89 -3.59 -30.47
C ALA A 300 38.06 -3.83 -29.50
N VAL A 301 38.71 -4.99 -29.58
CA VAL A 301 39.90 -5.32 -28.77
C VAL A 301 41.02 -4.29 -29.03
N SER A 302 41.36 -4.03 -30.31
CA SER A 302 42.40 -3.07 -30.68
C SER A 302 42.11 -1.67 -30.15
N LYS A 303 40.84 -1.21 -30.22
CA LYS A 303 40.42 0.10 -29.74
C LYS A 303 40.56 0.19 -28.21
N ILE A 304 40.06 -0.80 -27.47
CA ILE A 304 40.16 -0.83 -26.01
C ILE A 304 41.61 -0.83 -25.57
N GLN A 305 42.46 -1.67 -26.14
CA GLN A 305 43.86 -1.72 -25.76
C GLN A 305 44.57 -0.39 -26.01
N LYS A 306 44.33 0.24 -27.15
CA LYS A 306 44.88 1.58 -27.46
C LYS A 306 44.41 2.64 -26.46
N MET A 307 43.12 2.65 -26.13
CA MET A 307 42.57 3.60 -25.12
C MET A 307 43.14 3.36 -23.75
N VAL A 308 43.26 2.11 -23.31
CA VAL A 308 43.86 1.74 -22.02
C VAL A 308 45.32 2.27 -21.94
N GLU A 309 46.10 2.07 -22.97
CA GLU A 309 47.50 2.56 -23.02
C GLU A 309 47.57 4.08 -23.10
N ALA A 310 46.82 4.70 -24.01
CA ALA A 310 46.88 6.14 -24.29
C ALA A 310 46.43 6.98 -23.06
N TYR A 311 45.39 6.54 -22.39
CA TYR A 311 44.82 7.26 -21.26
C TYR A 311 45.22 6.66 -19.88
N GLN A 312 46.11 5.64 -19.89
CA GLN A 312 46.62 4.99 -18.68
C GLN A 312 45.49 4.55 -17.71
N ILE A 313 44.52 3.85 -18.27
CA ILE A 313 43.34 3.39 -17.51
C ILE A 313 43.73 2.39 -16.42
N GLU A 314 43.24 2.60 -15.24
CA GLU A 314 43.53 1.79 -14.03
C GLU A 314 42.36 0.84 -13.66
N ALA A 315 41.12 1.16 -14.09
CA ALA A 315 39.94 0.35 -13.86
C ALA A 315 38.91 0.52 -14.99
N ILE A 316 38.07 -0.49 -15.17
CA ILE A 316 36.99 -0.48 -16.16
C ILE A 316 35.66 -0.65 -15.42
N ALA A 317 34.72 0.26 -15.63
CA ALA A 317 33.35 0.18 -15.13
C ALA A 317 32.41 -0.25 -16.28
N VAL A 318 31.63 -1.30 -16.08
CA VAL A 318 30.64 -1.80 -17.04
C VAL A 318 29.25 -1.67 -16.44
N GLY A 319 28.33 -1.03 -17.15
CA GLY A 319 26.92 -0.95 -16.71
C GLY A 319 26.25 -2.31 -16.63
N ASN A 320 25.34 -2.52 -15.69
CA ASN A 320 24.69 -3.81 -15.43
C ASN A 320 23.41 -4.04 -16.24
N GLY A 321 23.17 -3.29 -17.32
CA GLY A 321 22.01 -3.44 -18.18
C GLY A 321 22.16 -4.49 -19.28
N THR A 322 21.57 -4.17 -20.45
CA THR A 322 21.57 -5.06 -21.62
C THR A 322 23.00 -5.31 -22.11
N ALA A 323 23.35 -6.58 -22.43
CA ALA A 323 24.67 -7.02 -22.87
C ALA A 323 25.81 -6.87 -21.84
N SER A 324 25.48 -6.66 -20.56
CA SER A 324 26.49 -6.49 -19.50
C SER A 324 27.37 -7.73 -19.33
N ARG A 325 26.80 -8.92 -19.25
CA ARG A 325 27.55 -10.17 -19.05
C ARG A 325 28.48 -10.45 -20.23
N GLU A 326 27.98 -10.30 -21.44
CA GLU A 326 28.75 -10.51 -22.67
C GLU A 326 29.92 -9.52 -22.78
N THR A 327 29.69 -8.28 -22.33
CA THR A 327 30.74 -7.25 -22.31
C THR A 327 31.77 -7.52 -21.21
N GLU A 328 31.34 -7.94 -20.03
CA GLU A 328 32.23 -8.38 -18.94
C GLU A 328 33.10 -9.56 -19.38
N ASP A 329 32.50 -10.58 -19.98
CA ASP A 329 33.20 -11.76 -20.49
C ASP A 329 34.17 -11.39 -21.62
N PHE A 330 33.75 -10.52 -22.53
CA PHE A 330 34.62 -9.99 -23.59
C PHE A 330 35.87 -9.32 -22.99
N LEU A 331 35.71 -8.49 -21.95
CA LEU A 331 36.82 -7.78 -21.31
C LEU A 331 37.74 -8.70 -20.53
N LYS A 332 37.20 -9.68 -19.81
CA LYS A 332 37.96 -10.66 -19.01
C LYS A 332 38.88 -11.54 -19.88
N HIS A 333 38.52 -11.75 -21.11
CA HIS A 333 39.35 -12.51 -22.09
C HIS A 333 40.46 -11.67 -22.73
N GLN A 334 40.54 -10.38 -22.40
CA GLN A 334 41.62 -9.52 -22.90
C GLN A 334 42.81 -9.55 -21.95
N THR A 335 44.02 -9.53 -22.55
CA THR A 335 45.26 -9.37 -21.80
C THR A 335 45.68 -7.91 -21.87
N PHE A 336 45.63 -7.22 -20.76
CA PHE A 336 46.11 -5.85 -20.63
C PHE A 336 47.56 -5.87 -20.08
N ARG A 337 48.34 -4.84 -20.44
CA ARG A 337 49.73 -4.70 -19.94
C ARG A 337 49.81 -4.40 -18.45
N GLN A 338 48.72 -3.87 -17.87
CA GLN A 338 48.57 -3.56 -16.47
C GLN A 338 47.48 -4.46 -15.87
N ASP A 339 47.54 -4.69 -14.57
CA ASP A 339 46.49 -5.41 -13.84
C ASP A 339 45.26 -4.48 -13.69
N ILE A 340 44.36 -4.54 -14.69
CA ILE A 340 43.16 -3.72 -14.76
C ILE A 340 41.99 -4.54 -14.22
N GLN A 341 41.32 -4.04 -13.21
CA GLN A 341 40.13 -4.62 -12.66
C GLN A 341 38.88 -4.15 -13.42
N VAL A 342 38.00 -5.10 -13.72
CA VAL A 342 36.70 -4.85 -14.36
C VAL A 342 35.61 -4.93 -13.30
N PHE A 343 34.82 -3.89 -13.16
CA PHE A 343 33.73 -3.78 -12.20
C PHE A 343 32.39 -3.65 -12.93
N VAL A 344 31.41 -4.45 -12.51
CA VAL A 344 30.03 -4.26 -12.97
C VAL A 344 29.34 -3.31 -11.99
N VAL A 345 28.81 -2.19 -12.50
CA VAL A 345 28.19 -1.13 -11.72
C VAL A 345 26.73 -0.92 -12.11
N SER A 346 25.93 -0.45 -11.16
CA SER A 346 24.51 -0.18 -11.42
C SER A 346 24.33 1.04 -12.32
N GLU A 347 23.59 0.87 -13.42
CA GLU A 347 23.27 1.97 -14.35
C GLU A 347 21.91 2.64 -14.06
N GLN A 348 21.21 2.25 -12.96
CA GLN A 348 19.87 2.79 -12.67
C GLN A 348 19.84 4.32 -12.52
N GLY A 349 20.89 4.91 -11.95
CA GLY A 349 21.04 6.36 -11.87
C GLY A 349 21.49 7.00 -13.20
N ALA A 350 22.18 6.27 -14.06
CA ALA A 350 22.77 6.80 -15.30
C ALA A 350 21.71 7.29 -16.30
N SER A 351 20.60 6.56 -16.44
CA SER A 351 19.48 6.95 -17.31
C SER A 351 18.80 8.25 -16.84
N ILE A 352 18.67 8.44 -15.53
CA ILE A 352 18.08 9.65 -14.96
C ILE A 352 19.05 10.83 -15.09
N TYR A 353 20.31 10.64 -14.70
CA TYR A 353 21.33 11.67 -14.78
C TYR A 353 21.55 12.13 -16.22
N SER A 354 21.76 11.22 -17.18
CA SER A 354 22.08 11.55 -18.58
C SER A 354 21.04 12.42 -19.28
N ALA A 355 19.76 12.29 -18.89
CA ALA A 355 18.66 13.11 -19.37
C ALA A 355 18.45 14.42 -18.58
N SER A 356 19.08 14.59 -17.43
CA SER A 356 18.91 15.73 -16.54
C SER A 356 19.45 17.04 -17.12
N LYS A 357 18.98 18.18 -16.59
CA LYS A 357 19.54 19.49 -16.93
C LYS A 357 21.00 19.58 -16.50
N ILE A 358 21.34 19.04 -15.32
CA ILE A 358 22.71 19.06 -14.77
C ILE A 358 23.69 18.40 -15.76
N ALA A 359 23.36 17.20 -16.23
CA ALA A 359 24.21 16.48 -17.17
C ALA A 359 24.36 17.21 -18.52
N ARG A 360 23.32 17.93 -18.97
CA ARG A 360 23.39 18.77 -20.17
C ARG A 360 24.27 20.00 -19.99
N ASP A 361 24.26 20.58 -18.79
CA ASP A 361 25.07 21.74 -18.46
C ASP A 361 26.55 21.35 -18.26
N GLU A 362 26.83 20.14 -17.69
CA GLU A 362 28.19 19.61 -17.51
C GLU A 362 28.82 19.10 -18.82
N PHE A 363 28.02 18.46 -19.69
CA PHE A 363 28.47 17.85 -20.95
C PHE A 363 27.61 18.30 -22.12
N PRO A 364 27.65 19.61 -22.49
CA PRO A 364 26.73 20.18 -23.50
C PRO A 364 26.99 19.64 -24.92
N GLU A 365 28.24 19.27 -25.24
CA GLU A 365 28.64 18.79 -26.56
C GLU A 365 28.38 17.31 -26.80
N TYR A 366 27.94 16.56 -25.77
CA TYR A 366 27.78 15.11 -25.83
C TYR A 366 26.30 14.71 -25.74
N ASP A 367 25.96 13.62 -26.40
CA ASP A 367 24.61 13.09 -26.40
C ASP A 367 24.29 12.34 -25.09
N VAL A 368 23.02 11.93 -24.95
CA VAL A 368 22.53 11.24 -23.76
C VAL A 368 23.24 9.91 -23.48
N THR A 369 23.72 9.23 -24.53
CA THR A 369 24.39 7.92 -24.40
C THR A 369 25.80 8.06 -23.85
N VAL A 370 26.55 9.08 -24.31
CA VAL A 370 27.89 9.41 -23.77
C VAL A 370 27.76 9.87 -22.31
N ARG A 371 26.78 10.73 -21.99
CA ARG A 371 26.52 11.14 -20.60
C ARG A 371 26.16 9.96 -19.70
N GLY A 372 25.45 8.95 -20.24
CA GLY A 372 25.17 7.70 -19.53
C GLY A 372 26.43 6.92 -19.20
N ALA A 373 27.33 6.73 -20.16
CA ALA A 373 28.62 6.07 -19.94
C ALA A 373 29.52 6.82 -18.96
N VAL A 374 29.51 8.17 -19.00
CA VAL A 374 30.21 9.01 -17.99
C VAL A 374 29.67 8.76 -16.60
N SER A 375 28.34 8.71 -16.42
CA SER A 375 27.72 8.41 -15.14
C SER A 375 28.10 7.02 -14.60
N ILE A 376 28.18 6.01 -15.47
CA ILE A 376 28.65 4.65 -15.14
C ILE A 376 30.09 4.70 -14.60
N ALA A 377 31.00 5.43 -15.28
CA ALA A 377 32.39 5.56 -14.82
C ALA A 377 32.52 6.36 -13.51
N LEU A 378 31.80 7.49 -13.40
CA LEU A 378 31.81 8.32 -12.20
C LEU A 378 31.27 7.57 -10.98
N SER A 379 30.29 6.68 -11.15
CA SER A 379 29.76 5.88 -10.03
C SER A 379 30.81 4.96 -9.39
N LEU A 380 31.88 4.64 -10.09
CA LEU A 380 32.99 3.84 -9.55
C LEU A 380 34.00 4.67 -8.74
N ILE A 381 34.25 5.92 -9.12
CA ILE A 381 35.30 6.77 -8.51
C ILE A 381 34.71 7.82 -7.54
N HIS A 382 33.49 8.21 -7.73
CA HIS A 382 32.79 9.19 -6.90
C HIS A 382 31.43 8.63 -6.45
N ILE A 383 31.28 8.43 -5.18
CA ILE A 383 29.99 8.11 -4.54
C ILE A 383 29.64 9.22 -3.59
#